data_5395f261609a4ace3cda5bd19ba0db88
#
_entry.id   5395f261609a4ace3cda5bd19ba0db88
#
_cell.length_a   1.000
_cell.length_b   1.000
_cell.length_c   1.000
_cell.angle_alpha   90.00
_cell.angle_beta   90.00
_cell.angle_gamma   90.00
#
_symmetry.space_group_name_H-M   'P 1'
#
loop_
_entity.id
_entity.type
_entity.pdbx_description
1 polymer ?
#
loop_
_entity_poly.entity_id
_entity_poly.type
_entity_poly.pdbx_seq_one_letter_code
_entity_poly.pdbx_strand_id
1 'polypeptide(L)'
;MLNPFEKLQIPPKASYTIDTMLKRLPKIGGTTVRDREIRRLKEYYERIKKYHDFVVQFPRIDELHPFYLEATRIVTDIDKLRICLSVTKKASAISMKILKEYINQIRKSPENEANRIMRQAFGRVSSILRKSSECIDKVIDVAKELKKIQGIDPILPTIVVAGPPNVGKSTLVSKISTAKPEIASYPFTTKEVHVGHVILDDFRIQIIDTPGILDRPEIERNNIERKATNAIRNLNGIIIFMFDSSISSILSVESQIELFREVKLLKKVIIPVINKIDEKDD
;
A
#
# COMPACT_ATOMS: atom_id res chain seq x y z
N MET A 1 -0.87 9.38 -12.33
CA MET A 1 -0.96 9.80 -10.89
C MET A 1 -0.19 8.78 -10.08
N LEU A 2 0.86 9.19 -9.40
CA LEU A 2 1.66 8.31 -8.53
C LEU A 2 0.77 7.72 -7.43
N ASN A 3 1.20 6.60 -6.85
CA ASN A 3 0.48 5.94 -5.76
C ASN A 3 0.06 6.96 -4.68
N PRO A 4 -1.24 7.14 -4.39
CA PRO A 4 -1.72 8.12 -3.41
C PRO A 4 -1.20 7.86 -1.99
N PHE A 5 -0.70 6.64 -1.71
CA PHE A 5 -0.13 6.25 -0.42
C PHE A 5 1.39 6.44 -0.34
N GLU A 6 2.07 6.76 -1.44
CA GLU A 6 3.53 6.83 -1.53
C GLU A 6 4.14 7.83 -0.55
N LYS A 7 3.54 9.01 -0.45
CA LYS A 7 4.02 10.12 0.39
C LYS A 7 3.66 10.00 1.86
N LEU A 8 2.88 8.97 2.25
CA LEU A 8 2.48 8.80 3.65
C LEU A 8 3.69 8.59 4.56
N GLN A 9 3.79 9.40 5.59
CA GLN A 9 4.76 9.24 6.67
C GLN A 9 4.17 8.31 7.73
N ILE A 10 4.48 7.02 7.63
CA ILE A 10 3.92 5.99 8.48
C ILE A 10 4.59 6.03 9.86
N PRO A 11 3.83 6.30 10.95
CA PRO A 11 4.38 6.29 12.31
C PRO A 11 4.69 4.86 12.79
N PRO A 12 5.47 4.70 13.85
CA PRO A 12 5.66 3.38 14.48
C PRO A 12 4.37 2.90 15.16
N LYS A 13 4.29 1.60 15.46
CA LYS A 13 3.16 1.00 16.20
C LYS A 13 3.00 1.62 17.60
N ALA A 14 1.77 1.57 18.13
CA ALA A 14 1.42 2.23 19.39
C ALA A 14 2.27 1.76 20.59
N SER A 15 2.46 0.44 20.74
CA SER A 15 3.30 -0.13 21.78
C SER A 15 4.74 0.36 21.69
N TYR A 16 5.33 0.32 20.51
CA TYR A 16 6.70 0.79 20.27
C TYR A 16 6.88 2.27 20.65
N THR A 17 5.89 3.12 20.34
CA THR A 17 5.94 4.54 20.71
C THR A 17 5.93 4.73 22.22
N ILE A 18 5.08 3.99 22.96
CA ILE A 18 5.02 4.06 24.42
C ILE A 18 6.35 3.60 25.02
N ASP A 19 6.85 2.43 24.61
CA ASP A 19 8.07 1.83 25.15
C ASP A 19 9.30 2.68 24.85
N THR A 20 9.40 3.21 23.64
CA THR A 20 10.49 4.11 23.26
C THR A 20 10.44 5.40 24.07
N MET A 21 9.24 5.93 24.31
CA MET A 21 9.10 7.14 25.12
C MET A 21 9.49 6.87 26.58
N LEU A 22 9.08 5.75 27.16
CA LEU A 22 9.48 5.34 28.52
C LEU A 22 11.01 5.26 28.66
N LYS A 23 11.69 4.63 27.70
CA LYS A 23 13.16 4.51 27.69
C LYS A 23 13.86 5.87 27.49
N ARG A 24 13.17 6.82 26.90
CA ARG A 24 13.72 8.13 26.58
C ARG A 24 13.49 9.17 27.68
N LEU A 25 12.44 9.02 28.51
CA LEU A 25 12.13 9.93 29.62
C LEU A 25 13.33 10.25 30.51
N PRO A 26 14.16 9.28 30.97
CA PRO A 26 15.32 9.58 31.82
C PRO A 26 16.40 10.42 31.11
N LYS A 27 16.48 10.33 29.78
CA LYS A 27 17.49 10.99 28.96
C LYS A 27 17.14 12.44 28.61
N ILE A 28 15.90 12.87 28.83
CA ILE A 28 15.47 14.23 28.54
C ILE A 28 15.77 15.10 29.77
N GLY A 29 16.75 15.97 29.62
CA GLY A 29 17.17 16.95 30.62
C GLY A 29 16.43 18.28 30.52
N GLY A 30 16.70 19.16 31.47
CA GLY A 30 16.19 20.55 31.50
C GLY A 30 16.99 21.37 32.54
N THR A 31 16.90 22.70 32.46
CA THR A 31 17.56 23.64 33.39
C THR A 31 16.93 23.58 34.79
N THR A 32 15.63 23.35 34.86
CA THR A 32 14.90 23.16 36.12
C THR A 32 14.06 21.88 36.01
N VAL A 33 13.55 21.40 37.16
CA VAL A 33 12.62 20.24 37.17
C VAL A 33 11.40 20.53 36.30
N ARG A 34 10.84 21.73 36.42
CA ARG A 34 9.68 22.16 35.62
C ARG A 34 10.00 22.14 34.12
N ASP A 35 11.11 22.72 33.69
CA ASP A 35 11.52 22.73 32.29
C ASP A 35 11.71 21.31 31.74
N ARG A 36 12.37 20.43 32.51
CA ARG A 36 12.58 19.04 32.15
C ARG A 36 11.24 18.31 31.91
N GLU A 37 10.27 18.43 32.82
CA GLU A 37 9.01 17.74 32.70
C GLU A 37 8.14 18.28 31.54
N ILE A 38 8.20 19.58 31.27
CA ILE A 38 7.58 20.18 30.08
C ILE A 38 8.21 19.65 28.79
N ARG A 39 9.55 19.54 28.74
CA ARG A 39 10.24 18.98 27.55
C ARG A 39 9.85 17.51 27.31
N ARG A 40 9.68 16.71 28.36
CA ARG A 40 9.22 15.32 28.29
C ARG A 40 7.83 15.23 27.65
N LEU A 41 6.87 16.07 28.11
CA LEU A 41 5.53 16.08 27.53
C LEU A 41 5.50 16.65 26.11
N LYS A 42 6.33 17.65 25.79
CA LYS A 42 6.47 18.16 24.41
C LYS A 42 7.01 17.08 23.46
N GLU A 43 8.00 16.32 23.87
CA GLU A 43 8.53 15.22 23.05
C GLU A 43 7.45 14.16 22.82
N TYR A 44 6.68 13.83 23.85
CA TYR A 44 5.55 12.89 23.71
C TYR A 44 4.47 13.44 22.78
N TYR A 45 4.18 14.74 22.88
CA TYR A 45 3.26 15.42 21.98
C TYR A 45 3.67 15.29 20.51
N GLU A 46 4.93 15.53 20.18
CA GLU A 46 5.43 15.42 18.80
C GLU A 46 5.32 13.98 18.26
N ARG A 47 5.48 12.96 19.11
CA ARG A 47 5.27 11.57 18.72
C ARG A 47 3.80 11.27 18.47
N ILE A 48 2.90 11.78 19.28
CA ILE A 48 1.45 11.61 19.11
C ILE A 48 0.96 12.37 17.87
N LYS A 49 1.52 13.54 17.61
CA LYS A 49 1.21 14.34 16.42
C LYS A 49 1.45 13.57 15.13
N LYS A 50 2.47 12.71 15.07
CA LYS A 50 2.72 11.86 13.90
C LYS A 50 1.54 10.97 13.55
N TYR A 51 0.81 10.42 14.53
CA TYR A 51 -0.42 9.64 14.25
C TYR A 51 -1.53 10.52 13.71
N HIS A 52 -1.67 11.73 14.26
CA HIS A 52 -2.68 12.68 13.79
C HIS A 52 -2.41 13.09 12.34
N ASP A 53 -1.18 13.52 12.06
CA ASP A 53 -0.76 13.97 10.73
C ASP A 53 -0.86 12.83 9.70
N PHE A 54 -0.47 11.61 10.09
CA PHE A 54 -0.61 10.41 9.26
C PHE A 54 -2.06 10.16 8.83
N VAL A 55 -3.02 10.23 9.76
CA VAL A 55 -4.43 9.99 9.43
C VAL A 55 -5.02 11.15 8.63
N VAL A 56 -4.58 12.39 8.88
CA VAL A 56 -5.01 13.57 8.10
C VAL A 56 -4.50 13.50 6.67
N GLN A 57 -3.28 12.98 6.46
CA GLN A 57 -2.68 12.79 5.13
C GLN A 57 -3.17 11.52 4.43
N PHE A 58 -3.86 10.62 5.15
CA PHE A 58 -4.36 9.39 4.54
C PHE A 58 -5.39 9.73 3.46
N PRO A 59 -5.24 9.19 2.23
CA PRO A 59 -6.16 9.49 1.13
C PRO A 59 -7.60 9.15 1.50
N ARG A 60 -8.54 9.97 1.08
CA ARG A 60 -9.96 9.69 1.27
C ARG A 60 -10.35 8.46 0.45
N ILE A 61 -10.87 7.45 1.12
CA ILE A 61 -11.18 6.15 0.51
C ILE A 61 -12.20 6.31 -0.63
N ASP A 62 -13.16 7.23 -0.48
CA ASP A 62 -14.22 7.47 -1.46
C ASP A 62 -13.74 8.23 -2.71
N GLU A 63 -12.57 8.87 -2.64
CA GLU A 63 -11.93 9.61 -3.73
C GLU A 63 -10.83 8.79 -4.43
N LEU A 64 -10.57 7.57 -3.96
CA LEU A 64 -9.57 6.70 -4.57
C LEU A 64 -9.99 6.27 -5.99
N HIS A 65 -9.00 6.26 -6.90
CA HIS A 65 -9.19 5.61 -8.19
C HIS A 65 -9.63 4.13 -7.99
N PRO A 66 -10.56 3.59 -8.80
CA PRO A 66 -11.08 2.24 -8.64
C PRO A 66 -10.00 1.15 -8.49
N PHE A 67 -8.86 1.29 -9.15
CA PHE A 67 -7.71 0.41 -8.99
C PHE A 67 -7.19 0.37 -7.54
N TYR A 68 -6.97 1.53 -6.91
CA TYR A 68 -6.50 1.61 -5.53
C TYR A 68 -7.57 1.24 -4.51
N LEU A 69 -8.84 1.47 -4.84
CA LEU A 69 -9.96 1.03 -4.01
C LEU A 69 -10.02 -0.50 -3.95
N GLU A 70 -9.92 -1.18 -5.11
CA GLU A 70 -9.85 -2.65 -5.15
C GLU A 70 -8.59 -3.19 -4.45
N ALA A 71 -7.45 -2.56 -4.66
CA ALA A 71 -6.24 -2.89 -3.92
C ALA A 71 -6.46 -2.78 -2.40
N THR A 72 -7.13 -1.74 -1.94
CA THR A 72 -7.46 -1.59 -0.51
C THR A 72 -8.40 -2.68 0.00
N ARG A 73 -9.40 -3.09 -0.80
CA ARG A 73 -10.30 -4.22 -0.47
C ARG A 73 -9.59 -5.56 -0.37
N ILE A 74 -8.49 -5.72 -1.09
CA ILE A 74 -7.65 -6.93 -0.97
C ILE A 74 -6.98 -6.99 0.41
N VAL A 75 -6.45 -5.85 0.88
CA VAL A 75 -5.70 -5.76 2.15
C VAL A 75 -6.62 -5.86 3.34
N THR A 76 -7.77 -5.19 3.28
CA THR A 76 -8.62 -5.01 4.46
C THR A 76 -10.07 -4.76 4.07
N ASP A 77 -10.93 -5.00 5.04
CA ASP A 77 -12.31 -4.53 4.99
C ASP A 77 -12.32 -2.98 5.06
N ILE A 78 -13.02 -2.35 4.10
CA ILE A 78 -13.08 -0.90 3.96
C ILE A 78 -13.75 -0.23 5.16
N ASP A 79 -14.83 -0.82 5.69
CA ASP A 79 -15.57 -0.21 6.79
C ASP A 79 -14.78 -0.32 8.09
N LYS A 80 -14.09 -1.44 8.32
CA LYS A 80 -13.14 -1.56 9.42
C LYS A 80 -11.99 -0.56 9.30
N LEU A 81 -11.49 -0.31 8.09
CA LEU A 81 -10.45 0.70 7.88
C LEU A 81 -10.95 2.11 8.22
N ARG A 82 -12.16 2.48 7.77
CA ARG A 82 -12.78 3.77 8.10
C ARG A 82 -12.95 3.96 9.61
N ILE A 83 -13.43 2.93 10.30
CA ILE A 83 -13.56 2.95 11.77
C ILE A 83 -12.19 3.17 12.41
N CYS A 84 -11.17 2.40 12.01
CA CYS A 84 -9.85 2.51 12.59
C CYS A 84 -9.15 3.85 12.31
N LEU A 85 -9.34 4.44 11.12
CA LEU A 85 -8.91 5.80 10.82
C LEU A 85 -9.57 6.83 11.76
N SER A 86 -10.89 6.72 11.97
CA SER A 86 -11.63 7.59 12.89
C SER A 86 -11.15 7.45 14.33
N VAL A 87 -10.97 6.21 14.81
CA VAL A 87 -10.45 5.91 16.16
C VAL A 87 -9.06 6.49 16.34
N THR A 88 -8.16 6.29 15.39
CA THR A 88 -6.78 6.79 15.43
C THR A 88 -6.76 8.32 15.47
N LYS A 89 -7.59 8.98 14.63
CA LYS A 89 -7.73 10.44 14.60
C LYS A 89 -8.22 10.98 15.95
N LYS A 90 -9.28 10.39 16.51
CA LYS A 90 -9.84 10.78 17.81
C LYS A 90 -8.85 10.56 18.95
N ALA A 91 -8.21 9.38 19.00
CA ALA A 91 -7.24 9.05 20.04
C ALA A 91 -6.04 10.01 20.03
N SER A 92 -5.48 10.31 18.87
CA SER A 92 -4.37 11.25 18.73
C SER A 92 -4.80 12.68 19.12
N ALA A 93 -5.94 13.18 18.65
CA ALA A 93 -6.43 14.50 18.95
C ALA A 93 -6.69 14.70 20.47
N ILE A 94 -7.36 13.73 21.13
CA ILE A 94 -7.59 13.75 22.57
C ILE A 94 -6.28 13.73 23.33
N SER A 95 -5.34 12.87 22.93
CA SER A 95 -4.02 12.77 23.56
C SER A 95 -3.23 14.07 23.46
N MET A 96 -3.24 14.71 22.29
CA MET A 96 -2.61 16.02 22.09
C MET A 96 -3.24 17.11 22.97
N LYS A 97 -4.56 17.12 23.10
CA LYS A 97 -5.28 18.05 23.98
C LYS A 97 -4.86 17.84 25.44
N ILE A 98 -4.88 16.60 25.93
CA ILE A 98 -4.45 16.25 27.28
C ILE A 98 -3.01 16.74 27.53
N LEU A 99 -2.09 16.44 26.64
CA LEU A 99 -0.68 16.85 26.81
C LEU A 99 -0.52 18.38 26.91
N LYS A 100 -1.26 19.15 26.09
CA LYS A 100 -1.28 20.63 26.17
C LYS A 100 -1.83 21.12 27.51
N GLU A 101 -2.94 20.54 27.98
CA GLU A 101 -3.53 20.90 29.27
C GLU A 101 -2.57 20.64 30.44
N TYR A 102 -1.92 19.46 30.45
CA TYR A 102 -0.96 19.13 31.49
C TYR A 102 0.34 19.94 31.42
N ILE A 103 0.82 20.31 30.24
CA ILE A 103 1.93 21.27 30.11
C ILE A 103 1.57 22.62 30.73
N ASN A 104 0.36 23.11 30.49
CA ASN A 104 -0.11 24.36 31.10
C ASN A 104 -0.31 24.24 32.62
N GLN A 105 -0.73 23.06 33.11
CA GLN A 105 -0.83 22.78 34.53
C GLN A 105 0.55 22.81 35.19
N ILE A 106 1.57 22.18 34.62
CA ILE A 106 2.96 22.20 35.13
C ILE A 106 3.48 23.64 35.22
N ARG A 107 3.13 24.51 34.25
CA ARG A 107 3.58 25.90 34.25
C ARG A 107 3.03 26.70 35.44
N LYS A 108 1.81 26.35 35.89
CA LYS A 108 1.10 27.05 36.97
C LYS A 108 1.29 26.46 38.35
N SER A 109 1.76 25.19 38.43
CA SER A 109 1.90 24.45 39.67
C SER A 109 3.26 24.70 40.32
N PRO A 110 3.42 24.44 41.63
CA PRO A 110 4.73 24.39 42.30
C PRO A 110 5.67 23.39 41.63
N GLU A 111 6.98 23.68 41.69
CA GLU A 111 7.97 22.87 40.96
C GLU A 111 8.06 21.43 41.44
N ASN A 112 7.88 21.19 42.73
CA ASN A 112 7.86 19.86 43.34
C ASN A 112 6.73 18.95 42.82
N GLU A 113 5.63 19.52 42.29
CA GLU A 113 4.51 18.77 41.72
C GLU A 113 4.71 18.39 40.23
N ALA A 114 5.65 19.04 39.54
CA ALA A 114 5.81 18.91 38.08
C ALA A 114 6.00 17.44 37.65
N ASN A 115 6.79 16.67 38.41
CA ASN A 115 7.03 15.26 38.06
C ASN A 115 5.75 14.40 38.23
N ARG A 116 4.98 14.63 39.28
CA ARG A 116 3.69 13.95 39.51
C ARG A 116 2.71 14.22 38.37
N ILE A 117 2.57 15.49 38.00
CA ILE A 117 1.70 15.93 36.91
C ILE A 117 2.12 15.30 35.58
N MET A 118 3.44 15.30 35.27
CA MET A 118 3.98 14.66 34.08
C MET A 118 3.63 13.16 34.04
N ARG A 119 3.85 12.43 35.13
CA ARG A 119 3.53 10.98 35.20
C ARG A 119 2.04 10.71 34.97
N GLN A 120 1.15 11.55 35.52
CA GLN A 120 -0.27 11.44 35.30
C GLN A 120 -0.64 11.64 33.83
N ALA A 121 -0.08 12.68 33.18
CA ALA A 121 -0.28 12.95 31.75
C ALA A 121 0.19 11.76 30.90
N PHE A 122 1.41 11.27 31.18
CA PHE A 122 1.99 10.12 30.49
C PHE A 122 1.12 8.87 30.63
N GLY A 123 0.68 8.56 31.83
CA GLY A 123 -0.19 7.42 32.11
C GLY A 123 -1.52 7.49 31.36
N ARG A 124 -2.18 8.67 31.38
CA ARG A 124 -3.46 8.88 30.67
C ARG A 124 -3.31 8.69 29.17
N VAL A 125 -2.32 9.34 28.55
CA VAL A 125 -2.09 9.24 27.12
C VAL A 125 -1.68 7.82 26.71
N SER A 126 -0.79 7.17 27.48
CA SER A 126 -0.42 5.78 27.23
C SER A 126 -1.62 4.83 27.32
N SER A 127 -2.55 5.07 28.25
CA SER A 127 -3.80 4.29 28.35
C SER A 127 -4.68 4.46 27.11
N ILE A 128 -4.83 5.70 26.58
CA ILE A 128 -5.59 5.97 25.35
C ILE A 128 -4.96 5.23 24.17
N LEU A 129 -3.62 5.31 24.01
CA LEU A 129 -2.93 4.63 22.92
C LEU A 129 -3.07 3.10 23.01
N ARG A 130 -2.95 2.52 24.21
CA ARG A 130 -3.13 1.07 24.40
C ARG A 130 -4.54 0.61 24.04
N LYS A 131 -5.58 1.36 24.48
CA LYS A 131 -6.97 1.07 24.15
C LYS A 131 -7.26 1.17 22.64
N SER A 132 -6.52 2.01 21.93
CA SER A 132 -6.68 2.24 20.49
C SER A 132 -5.62 1.50 19.65
N SER A 133 -4.75 0.70 20.26
CA SER A 133 -3.58 0.11 19.60
C SER A 133 -3.95 -0.80 18.43
N GLU A 134 -4.99 -1.62 18.59
CA GLU A 134 -5.46 -2.51 17.52
C GLU A 134 -5.81 -1.71 16.25
N CYS A 135 -6.56 -0.62 16.39
CA CYS A 135 -6.91 0.24 15.26
C CYS A 135 -5.71 1.00 14.70
N ILE A 136 -4.86 1.57 15.56
CA ILE A 136 -3.65 2.29 15.16
C ILE A 136 -2.74 1.35 14.35
N ASP A 137 -2.45 0.19 14.89
CA ASP A 137 -1.54 -0.78 14.28
C ASP A 137 -2.11 -1.33 12.97
N LYS A 138 -3.43 -1.55 12.91
CA LYS A 138 -4.11 -1.97 11.68
C LYS A 138 -3.98 -0.93 10.56
N VAL A 139 -4.23 0.35 10.85
CA VAL A 139 -4.09 1.41 9.83
C VAL A 139 -2.63 1.52 9.34
N ILE A 140 -1.67 1.36 10.24
CA ILE A 140 -0.25 1.34 9.93
C ILE A 140 0.11 0.18 9.00
N ASP A 141 -0.35 -1.03 9.32
CA ASP A 141 -0.04 -2.22 8.53
C ASP A 141 -0.70 -2.13 7.14
N VAL A 142 -1.96 -1.68 7.06
CA VAL A 142 -2.65 -1.41 5.77
C VAL A 142 -1.88 -0.38 4.93
N ALA A 143 -1.47 0.73 5.54
CA ALA A 143 -0.72 1.78 4.83
C ALA A 143 0.63 1.27 4.30
N LYS A 144 1.33 0.41 5.05
CA LYS A 144 2.57 -0.22 4.59
C LYS A 144 2.36 -1.09 3.35
N GLU A 145 1.29 -1.89 3.34
CA GLU A 145 0.97 -2.74 2.20
C GLU A 145 0.59 -1.91 0.96
N LEU A 146 -0.27 -0.90 1.13
CA LEU A 146 -0.69 -0.04 0.03
C LEU A 146 0.46 0.82 -0.53
N LYS A 147 1.43 1.18 0.32
CA LYS A 147 2.63 1.91 -0.11
C LYS A 147 3.56 1.07 -1.00
N LYS A 148 3.52 -0.26 -0.90
CA LYS A 148 4.31 -1.16 -1.75
C LYS A 148 3.86 -1.18 -3.19
N ILE A 149 2.64 -0.70 -3.50
CA ILE A 149 2.13 -0.61 -4.88
C ILE A 149 2.94 0.47 -5.59
N GLN A 150 3.94 0.09 -6.36
CA GLN A 150 4.81 1.01 -7.09
C GLN A 150 4.74 0.73 -8.59
N GLY A 151 5.11 1.72 -9.40
CA GLY A 151 5.30 1.56 -10.84
C GLY A 151 4.04 1.53 -11.69
N ILE A 152 2.82 1.40 -11.12
CA ILE A 152 1.57 1.37 -11.87
C ILE A 152 0.84 2.70 -11.73
N ASP A 153 0.65 3.39 -12.84
CA ASP A 153 -0.20 4.59 -12.93
C ASP A 153 -1.55 4.23 -13.57
N PRO A 154 -2.66 4.18 -12.82
CA PRO A 154 -3.94 3.72 -13.36
C PRO A 154 -4.59 4.71 -14.34
N ILE A 155 -4.07 5.92 -14.48
CA ILE A 155 -4.57 6.93 -15.42
C ILE A 155 -3.93 6.77 -16.81
N LEU A 156 -2.69 6.27 -16.86
CA LEU A 156 -2.01 6.07 -18.13
C LEU A 156 -2.71 5.02 -19.00
N PRO A 157 -2.75 5.21 -20.32
CA PRO A 157 -3.08 4.13 -21.23
C PRO A 157 -2.20 2.92 -20.95
N THR A 158 -2.81 1.76 -20.78
CA THR A 158 -2.11 0.58 -20.30
C THR A 158 -2.29 -0.60 -21.25
N ILE A 159 -1.21 -1.27 -21.59
CA ILE A 159 -1.22 -2.57 -22.27
C ILE A 159 -0.88 -3.64 -21.23
N VAL A 160 -1.79 -4.56 -20.99
CA VAL A 160 -1.57 -5.71 -20.11
C VAL A 160 -1.20 -6.91 -20.97
N VAL A 161 -0.07 -7.55 -20.70
CA VAL A 161 0.36 -8.74 -21.43
C VAL A 161 -0.02 -9.98 -20.64
N ALA A 162 -0.84 -10.83 -21.24
CA ALA A 162 -1.38 -12.07 -20.64
C ALA A 162 -1.03 -13.28 -21.51
N GLY A 163 -1.12 -14.48 -20.98
CA GLY A 163 -0.88 -15.74 -21.69
C GLY A 163 -0.12 -16.75 -20.82
N PRO A 164 0.08 -17.98 -21.33
CA PRO A 164 0.70 -19.06 -20.58
C PRO A 164 2.10 -18.72 -20.05
N PRO A 165 2.62 -19.50 -19.09
CA PRO A 165 4.01 -19.38 -18.67
C PRO A 165 4.97 -19.60 -19.85
N ASN A 166 6.09 -18.90 -19.85
CA ASN A 166 7.18 -19.05 -20.83
C ASN A 166 6.81 -18.72 -22.31
N VAL A 167 5.63 -18.14 -22.57
CA VAL A 167 5.23 -17.75 -23.93
C VAL A 167 6.01 -16.52 -24.47
N GLY A 168 6.83 -15.87 -23.63
CA GLY A 168 7.63 -14.70 -24.04
C GLY A 168 7.07 -13.34 -23.62
N LYS A 169 6.14 -13.28 -22.66
CA LYS A 169 5.55 -12.02 -22.16
C LYS A 169 6.59 -11.00 -21.73
N SER A 170 7.48 -11.39 -20.81
CA SER A 170 8.53 -10.50 -20.28
C SER A 170 9.53 -10.09 -21.37
N THR A 171 9.79 -10.98 -22.33
CA THR A 171 10.63 -10.68 -23.50
C THR A 171 9.98 -9.61 -24.37
N LEU A 172 8.68 -9.73 -24.64
CA LEU A 172 7.93 -8.72 -25.38
C LEU A 172 8.00 -7.37 -24.67
N VAL A 173 7.67 -7.33 -23.38
CA VAL A 173 7.70 -6.09 -22.58
C VAL A 173 9.10 -5.46 -22.60
N SER A 174 10.15 -6.25 -22.46
CA SER A 174 11.53 -5.76 -22.49
C SER A 174 11.95 -5.21 -23.85
N LYS A 175 11.48 -5.82 -24.97
CA LYS A 175 11.83 -5.38 -26.32
C LYS A 175 11.13 -4.12 -26.75
N ILE A 176 9.88 -3.91 -26.33
CA ILE A 176 9.08 -2.74 -26.77
C ILE A 176 9.17 -1.58 -25.79
N SER A 177 9.68 -1.78 -24.59
CA SER A 177 9.90 -0.69 -23.64
C SER A 177 11.03 0.21 -24.08
N THR A 178 10.82 1.54 -23.99
CA THR A 178 11.84 2.56 -24.33
C THR A 178 12.99 2.61 -23.30
N ALA A 179 12.76 2.10 -22.09
CA ALA A 179 13.74 1.98 -21.05
C ALA A 179 13.65 0.56 -20.43
N LYS A 180 14.64 0.18 -19.62
CA LYS A 180 14.59 -1.09 -18.89
C LYS A 180 13.33 -1.13 -18.03
N PRO A 181 12.47 -2.17 -18.14
CA PRO A 181 11.28 -2.28 -17.32
C PRO A 181 11.60 -2.24 -15.83
N GLU A 182 10.81 -1.51 -15.09
CA GLU A 182 10.90 -1.45 -13.64
C GLU A 182 10.22 -2.67 -13.02
N ILE A 183 10.83 -3.21 -11.98
CA ILE A 183 10.20 -4.26 -11.17
C ILE A 183 9.23 -3.56 -10.23
N ALA A 184 7.94 -3.86 -10.39
CA ALA A 184 6.88 -3.33 -9.56
C ALA A 184 6.29 -4.46 -8.69
N SER A 185 5.95 -4.13 -7.46
CA SER A 185 5.17 -5.03 -6.62
C SER A 185 3.70 -4.89 -7.00
N TYR A 186 3.13 -5.92 -7.62
CA TYR A 186 1.70 -5.94 -7.86
C TYR A 186 0.96 -6.21 -6.53
N PRO A 187 -0.18 -5.53 -6.27
CA PRO A 187 -0.83 -5.62 -4.99
C PRO A 187 -1.00 -7.08 -4.52
N PHE A 188 -0.36 -7.39 -3.39
CA PHE A 188 -0.55 -8.63 -2.62
C PHE A 188 -0.19 -9.96 -3.29
N THR A 189 0.51 -9.91 -4.39
CA THR A 189 1.12 -11.11 -4.97
C THR A 189 2.57 -11.22 -4.51
N THR A 190 3.05 -12.44 -4.34
CA THR A 190 4.47 -12.74 -4.10
C THR A 190 5.30 -12.62 -5.38
N LYS A 191 4.63 -12.32 -6.50
CA LYS A 191 5.24 -12.23 -7.82
C LYS A 191 5.46 -10.78 -8.19
N GLU A 192 6.63 -10.49 -8.67
CA GLU A 192 7.03 -9.21 -9.23
C GLU A 192 6.38 -9.03 -10.61
N VAL A 193 5.95 -7.83 -10.90
CA VAL A 193 5.37 -7.42 -12.18
C VAL A 193 6.36 -6.50 -12.86
N HIS A 194 6.65 -6.74 -14.12
CA HIS A 194 7.51 -5.85 -14.88
C HIS A 194 6.65 -4.78 -15.55
N VAL A 195 6.93 -3.52 -15.23
CA VAL A 195 6.26 -2.36 -15.82
C VAL A 195 7.23 -1.65 -16.75
N GLY A 196 6.93 -1.70 -18.03
CA GLY A 196 7.63 -0.96 -19.07
C GLY A 196 6.84 0.26 -19.50
N HIS A 197 7.49 1.16 -20.21
CA HIS A 197 6.85 2.32 -20.82
C HIS A 197 7.23 2.42 -22.29
N VAL A 198 6.28 2.79 -23.12
CA VAL A 198 6.48 3.13 -24.53
C VAL A 198 6.09 4.58 -24.73
N ILE A 199 6.92 5.32 -25.42
CA ILE A 199 6.63 6.68 -25.84
C ILE A 199 6.30 6.63 -27.32
N LEU A 200 5.05 6.98 -27.68
CA LEU A 200 4.58 7.11 -29.05
C LEU A 200 4.21 8.57 -29.23
N ASP A 201 4.99 9.28 -30.02
CA ASP A 201 4.92 10.73 -30.17
C ASP A 201 4.96 11.39 -28.77
N ASP A 202 3.89 12.06 -28.36
CA ASP A 202 3.76 12.70 -27.04
C ASP A 202 3.02 11.84 -26.01
N PHE A 203 2.64 10.61 -26.36
CA PHE A 203 1.87 9.73 -25.47
C PHE A 203 2.76 8.73 -24.76
N ARG A 204 2.67 8.72 -23.44
CA ARG A 204 3.29 7.69 -22.60
C ARG A 204 2.29 6.57 -22.35
N ILE A 205 2.63 5.37 -22.82
CA ILE A 205 1.84 4.14 -22.64
C ILE A 205 2.58 3.25 -21.66
N GLN A 206 1.85 2.72 -20.70
CA GLN A 206 2.37 1.77 -19.73
C GLN A 206 2.13 0.34 -20.23
N ILE A 207 3.14 -0.53 -20.12
CA ILE A 207 3.01 -1.95 -20.44
C ILE A 207 3.29 -2.76 -19.19
N ILE A 208 2.38 -3.67 -18.86
CA ILE A 208 2.43 -4.49 -17.65
C ILE A 208 2.54 -5.96 -18.04
N ASP A 209 3.65 -6.60 -17.67
CA ASP A 209 3.78 -8.05 -17.67
C ASP A 209 3.13 -8.61 -16.40
N THR A 210 2.29 -9.63 -16.53
CA THR A 210 1.50 -10.19 -15.43
C THR A 210 1.87 -11.63 -15.10
N PRO A 211 3.13 -11.94 -14.74
CA PRO A 211 3.53 -13.31 -14.43
C PRO A 211 2.74 -13.82 -13.20
N GLY A 212 2.12 -14.98 -13.34
CA GLY A 212 1.38 -15.64 -12.28
C GLY A 212 0.01 -15.04 -11.95
N ILE A 213 -0.45 -14.02 -12.69
CA ILE A 213 -1.78 -13.41 -12.48
C ILE A 213 -2.74 -13.82 -13.60
N LEU A 214 -2.29 -13.73 -14.85
CA LEU A 214 -3.04 -14.07 -16.05
C LEU A 214 -2.32 -15.14 -16.90
N ASP A 215 -1.61 -16.05 -16.26
CA ASP A 215 -0.80 -17.10 -16.90
C ASP A 215 -1.32 -18.53 -16.64
N ARG A 216 -2.38 -18.67 -15.84
CA ARG A 216 -2.99 -19.96 -15.48
C ARG A 216 -4.48 -19.81 -15.20
N PRO A 217 -5.27 -20.89 -15.32
CA PRO A 217 -6.72 -20.89 -15.08
C PRO A 217 -7.11 -20.38 -13.70
N GLU A 218 -8.30 -19.80 -13.58
CA GLU A 218 -8.81 -19.19 -12.34
C GLU A 218 -8.91 -20.21 -11.19
N ILE A 219 -9.19 -21.48 -11.51
CA ILE A 219 -9.31 -22.56 -10.53
C ILE A 219 -7.98 -22.81 -9.79
N GLU A 220 -6.86 -22.53 -10.43
CA GLU A 220 -5.52 -22.68 -9.88
C GLU A 220 -5.04 -21.43 -9.14
N ARG A 221 -5.79 -20.33 -9.23
CA ARG A 221 -5.46 -19.07 -8.56
C ARG A 221 -5.95 -19.07 -7.13
N ASN A 222 -5.12 -18.55 -6.23
CA ASN A 222 -5.56 -18.30 -4.86
C ASN A 222 -6.49 -17.07 -4.81
N ASN A 223 -7.18 -16.88 -3.67
CA ASN A 223 -8.13 -15.77 -3.49
C ASN A 223 -7.51 -14.39 -3.68
N ILE A 224 -6.21 -14.24 -3.41
CA ILE A 224 -5.48 -12.99 -3.54
C ILE A 224 -5.19 -12.70 -5.02
N GLU A 225 -4.78 -13.72 -5.78
CA GLU A 225 -4.54 -13.60 -7.22
C GLU A 225 -5.82 -13.31 -8.00
N ARG A 226 -6.95 -13.90 -7.61
CA ARG A 226 -8.27 -13.57 -8.19
C ARG A 226 -8.64 -12.11 -7.98
N LYS A 227 -8.41 -11.59 -6.76
CA LYS A 227 -8.67 -10.18 -6.45
C LYS A 227 -7.69 -9.26 -7.19
N ALA A 228 -6.42 -9.66 -7.31
CA ALA A 228 -5.43 -8.95 -8.10
C ALA A 228 -5.84 -8.85 -9.58
N THR A 229 -6.36 -9.95 -10.15
CA THR A 229 -6.95 -9.94 -11.50
C THR A 229 -8.08 -8.91 -11.64
N ASN A 230 -8.93 -8.75 -10.61
CA ASN A 230 -9.99 -7.74 -10.63
C ASN A 230 -9.45 -6.30 -10.62
N ALA A 231 -8.29 -6.04 -10.02
CA ALA A 231 -7.68 -4.72 -10.07
C ALA A 231 -7.28 -4.31 -11.50
N ILE A 232 -6.86 -5.28 -12.35
CA ILE A 232 -6.55 -5.04 -13.77
C ILE A 232 -7.77 -4.52 -14.55
N ARG A 233 -8.99 -4.91 -14.18
CA ARG A 233 -10.22 -4.41 -14.80
C ARG A 233 -10.33 -2.89 -14.72
N ASN A 234 -9.77 -2.29 -13.69
CA ASN A 234 -9.87 -0.86 -13.42
C ASN A 234 -8.73 -0.04 -14.05
N LEU A 235 -7.80 -0.66 -14.76
CA LEU A 235 -6.79 0.05 -15.53
C LEU A 235 -7.40 0.52 -16.85
N ASN A 236 -7.00 1.70 -17.33
CA ASN A 236 -7.42 2.21 -18.62
C ASN A 236 -6.57 1.58 -19.74
N GLY A 237 -7.06 0.54 -20.41
CA GLY A 237 -6.24 -0.09 -21.43
C GLY A 237 -6.80 -1.36 -22.05
N ILE A 238 -5.94 -2.03 -22.82
CA ILE A 238 -6.19 -3.23 -23.60
C ILE A 238 -5.35 -4.40 -23.05
N ILE A 239 -5.70 -5.62 -23.45
CA ILE A 239 -4.93 -6.83 -23.14
C ILE A 239 -4.34 -7.38 -24.45
N ILE A 240 -3.05 -7.67 -24.46
CA ILE A 240 -2.42 -8.52 -25.45
C ILE A 240 -2.39 -9.92 -24.87
N PHE A 241 -3.09 -10.87 -25.50
CA PHE A 241 -3.05 -12.26 -25.09
C PHE A 241 -2.15 -13.04 -26.04
N MET A 242 -1.06 -13.60 -25.49
CA MET A 242 -0.06 -14.36 -26.26
C MET A 242 -0.38 -15.85 -26.18
N PHE A 243 -0.53 -16.48 -27.34
CA PHE A 243 -0.59 -17.95 -27.50
C PHE A 243 0.80 -18.49 -27.80
N ASP A 244 1.13 -19.61 -27.21
CA ASP A 244 2.34 -20.37 -27.45
C ASP A 244 2.08 -21.46 -28.51
N SER A 245 2.67 -21.33 -29.68
CA SER A 245 2.52 -22.31 -30.75
C SER A 245 3.65 -23.36 -30.78
N SER A 246 4.60 -23.28 -29.85
CA SER A 246 5.71 -24.24 -29.80
C SER A 246 5.28 -25.62 -29.33
N ILE A 247 5.97 -26.65 -29.80
CA ILE A 247 5.80 -28.03 -29.34
C ILE A 247 6.17 -28.18 -27.86
N SER A 248 7.10 -27.35 -27.39
CA SER A 248 7.55 -27.28 -25.98
C SER A 248 6.61 -26.49 -25.06
N SER A 249 5.42 -26.09 -25.54
CA SER A 249 4.45 -25.33 -24.75
C SER A 249 4.05 -26.09 -23.48
N ILE A 250 4.07 -25.37 -22.34
CA ILE A 250 3.68 -25.95 -21.04
C ILE A 250 2.17 -26.27 -20.99
N LEU A 251 1.34 -25.48 -21.69
CA LEU A 251 -0.10 -25.66 -21.75
C LEU A 251 -0.52 -26.17 -23.13
N SER A 252 -1.44 -27.14 -23.15
CA SER A 252 -2.07 -27.57 -24.39
C SER A 252 -2.87 -26.44 -25.03
N VAL A 253 -3.16 -26.54 -26.31
CA VAL A 253 -3.94 -25.53 -27.06
C VAL A 253 -5.31 -25.31 -26.40
N GLU A 254 -5.96 -26.39 -25.94
CA GLU A 254 -7.26 -26.35 -25.26
C GLU A 254 -7.15 -25.54 -23.98
N SER A 255 -6.13 -25.78 -23.15
CA SER A 255 -5.90 -25.04 -21.90
C SER A 255 -5.58 -23.57 -22.15
N GLN A 256 -4.87 -23.27 -23.23
CA GLN A 256 -4.64 -21.87 -23.63
C GLN A 256 -5.92 -21.17 -24.07
N ILE A 257 -6.81 -21.86 -24.78
CA ILE A 257 -8.12 -21.34 -25.18
C ILE A 257 -9.01 -21.11 -23.95
N GLU A 258 -9.00 -21.99 -22.97
CA GLU A 258 -9.72 -21.79 -21.71
C GLU A 258 -9.22 -20.57 -20.97
N LEU A 259 -7.91 -20.42 -20.81
CA LEU A 259 -7.29 -19.24 -20.21
C LEU A 259 -7.68 -17.95 -20.98
N PHE A 260 -7.70 -17.99 -22.30
CA PHE A 260 -8.15 -16.84 -23.12
C PHE A 260 -9.63 -16.50 -22.87
N ARG A 261 -10.50 -17.52 -22.74
CA ARG A 261 -11.93 -17.30 -22.41
C ARG A 261 -12.09 -16.65 -21.06
N GLU A 262 -11.32 -17.05 -20.05
CA GLU A 262 -11.32 -16.41 -18.74
C GLU A 262 -10.86 -14.95 -18.80
N VAL A 263 -9.80 -14.67 -19.54
CA VAL A 263 -9.29 -13.29 -19.72
C VAL A 263 -10.37 -12.42 -20.42
N LYS A 264 -11.19 -12.96 -21.30
CA LYS A 264 -12.34 -12.25 -21.88
C LYS A 264 -13.37 -11.79 -20.84
N LEU A 265 -13.50 -12.47 -19.71
CA LEU A 265 -14.39 -12.04 -18.63
C LEU A 265 -13.98 -10.73 -17.97
N LEU A 266 -12.77 -10.25 -18.22
CA LEU A 266 -12.31 -8.93 -17.78
C LEU A 266 -12.97 -7.77 -18.53
N LYS A 267 -13.75 -8.08 -19.61
CA LYS A 267 -14.51 -7.09 -20.41
C LYS A 267 -13.62 -5.94 -20.97
N LYS A 268 -12.40 -6.28 -21.38
CA LYS A 268 -11.46 -5.38 -22.05
C LYS A 268 -11.33 -5.74 -23.52
N VAL A 269 -10.83 -4.80 -24.33
CA VAL A 269 -10.38 -5.11 -25.68
C VAL A 269 -9.17 -6.03 -25.59
N ILE A 270 -9.21 -7.17 -26.29
CA ILE A 270 -8.13 -8.15 -26.30
C ILE A 270 -7.63 -8.32 -27.71
N ILE A 271 -6.31 -8.24 -27.86
CA ILE A 271 -5.60 -8.51 -29.11
C ILE A 271 -4.91 -9.88 -28.94
N PRO A 272 -5.38 -10.93 -29.64
CA PRO A 272 -4.70 -12.22 -29.62
C PRO A 272 -3.43 -12.14 -30.49
N VAL A 273 -2.34 -12.73 -30.00
CA VAL A 273 -1.06 -12.80 -30.68
C VAL A 273 -0.53 -14.22 -30.56
N ILE A 274 0.00 -14.79 -31.64
CA ILE A 274 0.67 -16.10 -31.65
C ILE A 274 2.17 -15.84 -31.63
N ASN A 275 2.88 -16.47 -30.69
CA ASN A 275 4.33 -16.38 -30.59
C ASN A 275 4.99 -17.76 -30.79
N LYS A 276 6.30 -17.78 -30.99
CA LYS A 276 7.13 -18.96 -31.22
C LYS A 276 6.71 -19.77 -32.47
N ILE A 277 6.31 -19.06 -33.51
CA ILE A 277 5.92 -19.68 -34.78
C ILE A 277 7.10 -20.32 -35.49
N ASP A 278 8.32 -19.96 -35.13
CA ASP A 278 9.59 -20.51 -35.57
C ASP A 278 9.91 -21.89 -34.95
N GLU A 279 9.23 -22.23 -33.84
CA GLU A 279 9.37 -23.54 -33.15
C GLU A 279 8.25 -24.53 -33.54
N LYS A 280 7.49 -24.25 -34.61
CA LYS A 280 6.49 -25.18 -35.15
C LYS A 280 7.20 -26.29 -35.95
N ASP A 281 6.74 -27.56 -35.76
CA ASP A 281 6.92 -28.57 -36.81
C ASP A 281 6.01 -28.21 -37.99
N ASP A 282 6.57 -28.39 -39.22
CA ASP A 282 5.87 -28.28 -40.48
C ASP A 282 4.69 -29.27 -40.59
#